data_45fbf5e933fc4e6c5e2f1dba47f6a29b
#
_entry.id   45fbf5e933fc4e6c5e2f1dba47f6a29b
#
_cell.length_a   1.000
_cell.length_b   1.000
_cell.length_c   1.000
_cell.angle_alpha   90.00
_cell.angle_beta   90.00
_cell.angle_gamma   90.00
#
_symmetry.space_group_name_H-M   'P 1'
#
loop_
_entity.id
_entity.type
_entity.pdbx_description
1 polymer ?
#
loop_
_entity_poly.entity_id
_entity_poly.type
_entity_poly.pdbx_seq_one_letter_code
_entity_poly.pdbx_strand_id
1 'polypeptide(L)'
;MTFTLPNLPYAHDALAPHMSKETLEFHHDKHHQAYVTNGNNAIKGTEFEGKSLEEIVKGSFGKNPAVFNNAGQHYNHLHFWNWMKPNGGGSKLPGKLEKKITEDLGGLEKFKTDFAAAGVGQFGSGWAWLSVKNGKLEISKTANGESPLVHGATPILGVDVWEHSYYIDDRNRRPDYLKAFVDHLVNWEYVEQLFEKA
;
A
#
# COMPACT_ATOMS: atom_id res chain seq x y z
N MET A 1 -12.05 -2.38 18.52
CA MET A 1 -12.50 -2.75 17.15
C MET A 1 -11.85 -4.08 16.79
N THR A 2 -12.53 -4.96 16.07
CA THR A 2 -11.96 -6.22 15.59
C THR A 2 -11.57 -6.03 14.13
N PHE A 3 -10.38 -6.48 13.73
CA PHE A 3 -9.97 -6.45 12.33
C PHE A 3 -10.81 -7.44 11.53
N THR A 4 -11.17 -7.06 10.31
CA THR A 4 -11.91 -7.91 9.38
C THR A 4 -11.26 -7.84 8.02
N LEU A 5 -11.15 -8.97 7.33
CA LEU A 5 -10.68 -8.99 5.94
C LEU A 5 -11.76 -8.33 5.06
N PRO A 6 -11.46 -7.23 4.33
CA PRO A 6 -12.40 -6.63 3.39
C PRO A 6 -12.56 -7.53 2.17
N ASN A 7 -13.69 -7.44 1.48
CA ASN A 7 -13.79 -8.02 0.14
C ASN A 7 -12.88 -7.26 -0.83
N LEU A 8 -12.33 -7.94 -1.83
CA LEU A 8 -11.67 -7.28 -2.95
C LEU A 8 -12.70 -6.42 -3.71
N PRO A 9 -12.33 -5.21 -4.18
CA PRO A 9 -13.23 -4.36 -4.97
C PRO A 9 -13.40 -4.84 -6.42
N TYR A 10 -12.78 -5.95 -6.79
CA TYR A 10 -12.81 -6.57 -8.12
C TYR A 10 -12.68 -8.11 -7.98
N ALA A 11 -12.97 -8.84 -9.07
CA ALA A 11 -12.75 -10.29 -9.11
C ALA A 11 -11.25 -10.63 -9.05
N HIS A 12 -10.90 -11.79 -8.51
CA HIS A 12 -9.49 -12.21 -8.35
C HIS A 12 -8.68 -12.25 -9.66
N ASP A 13 -9.34 -12.44 -10.81
CA ASP A 13 -8.70 -12.46 -12.14
C ASP A 13 -8.74 -11.12 -12.88
N ALA A 14 -9.34 -10.10 -12.29
CA ALA A 14 -9.60 -8.83 -12.97
C ALA A 14 -8.35 -7.97 -13.23
N LEU A 15 -7.25 -8.23 -12.53
CA LEU A 15 -5.98 -7.50 -12.71
C LEU A 15 -5.03 -8.17 -13.72
N ALA A 16 -5.41 -9.32 -14.28
CA ALA A 16 -4.64 -9.98 -15.32
C ALA A 16 -4.53 -9.08 -16.57
N PRO A 17 -3.41 -9.13 -17.31
CA PRO A 17 -2.26 -10.04 -17.15
C PRO A 17 -1.17 -9.51 -16.19
N HIS A 18 -1.40 -8.39 -15.49
CA HIS A 18 -0.38 -7.68 -14.70
C HIS A 18 -0.25 -8.19 -13.26
N MET A 19 -1.29 -8.83 -12.76
CA MET A 19 -1.30 -9.55 -11.48
C MET A 19 -2.27 -10.71 -11.62
N SER A 20 -1.79 -11.94 -11.39
CA SER A 20 -2.57 -13.15 -11.60
C SER A 20 -3.62 -13.38 -10.50
N LYS A 21 -4.61 -14.19 -10.84
CA LYS A 21 -5.59 -14.72 -9.87
C LYS A 21 -4.88 -15.44 -8.72
N GLU A 22 -3.87 -16.27 -9.02
CA GLU A 22 -3.12 -17.02 -8.02
C GLU A 22 -2.43 -16.08 -7.02
N THR A 23 -1.80 -15.01 -7.50
CA THR A 23 -1.20 -13.99 -6.64
C THR A 23 -2.24 -13.38 -5.70
N LEU A 24 -3.42 -13.02 -6.20
CA LEU A 24 -4.46 -12.44 -5.36
C LEU A 24 -5.06 -13.44 -4.35
N GLU A 25 -5.26 -14.70 -4.74
CA GLU A 25 -5.72 -15.77 -3.83
C GLU A 25 -4.74 -16.01 -2.68
N PHE A 26 -3.43 -15.94 -2.92
CA PHE A 26 -2.45 -16.03 -1.85
C PHE A 26 -2.32 -14.72 -1.07
N HIS A 27 -2.20 -13.60 -1.76
CA HIS A 27 -1.89 -12.33 -1.12
C HIS A 27 -3.06 -11.79 -0.28
N HIS A 28 -4.29 -11.82 -0.82
CA HIS A 28 -5.50 -11.40 -0.10
C HIS A 28 -6.01 -12.49 0.85
N ASP A 29 -6.32 -13.69 0.33
CA ASP A 29 -7.07 -14.69 1.09
C ASP A 29 -6.20 -15.44 2.12
N LYS A 30 -4.86 -15.40 2.00
CA LYS A 30 -3.94 -16.04 2.94
C LYS A 30 -3.11 -15.02 3.73
N HIS A 31 -2.28 -14.18 3.07
CA HIS A 31 -1.42 -13.25 3.78
C HIS A 31 -2.20 -12.17 4.53
N HIS A 32 -3.11 -11.44 3.86
CA HIS A 32 -3.91 -10.42 4.54
C HIS A 32 -4.83 -11.04 5.61
N GLN A 33 -5.46 -12.19 5.33
CA GLN A 33 -6.25 -12.90 6.33
C GLN A 33 -5.42 -13.30 7.56
N ALA A 34 -4.16 -13.71 7.37
CA ALA A 34 -3.27 -14.02 8.50
C ALA A 34 -2.99 -12.79 9.35
N TYR A 35 -2.74 -11.61 8.76
CA TYR A 35 -2.57 -10.37 9.51
C TYR A 35 -3.83 -10.01 10.31
N VAL A 36 -5.01 -10.20 9.74
CA VAL A 36 -6.29 -9.99 10.44
C VAL A 36 -6.40 -10.93 11.65
N THR A 37 -6.18 -12.21 11.44
CA THR A 37 -6.30 -13.23 12.51
C THR A 37 -5.27 -12.99 13.62
N ASN A 38 -4.01 -12.82 13.24
CA ASN A 38 -2.92 -12.63 14.19
C ASN A 38 -3.02 -11.27 14.91
N GLY A 39 -3.44 -10.22 14.19
CA GLY A 39 -3.68 -8.90 14.77
C GLY A 39 -4.78 -8.92 15.83
N ASN A 40 -5.91 -9.55 15.54
CA ASN A 40 -6.99 -9.73 16.51
C ASN A 40 -6.53 -10.49 17.77
N ASN A 41 -5.72 -11.52 17.60
CA ASN A 41 -5.14 -12.25 18.73
C ASN A 41 -4.16 -11.39 19.53
N ALA A 42 -3.34 -10.59 18.84
CA ALA A 42 -2.31 -9.78 19.47
C ALA A 42 -2.86 -8.58 20.26
N ILE A 43 -4.00 -8.00 19.86
CA ILE A 43 -4.62 -6.87 20.59
C ILE A 43 -5.46 -7.29 21.78
N LYS A 44 -5.89 -8.56 21.83
CA LYS A 44 -6.79 -9.06 22.85
C LYS A 44 -6.17 -8.91 24.26
N GLY A 45 -6.91 -8.27 25.18
CA GLY A 45 -6.45 -8.03 26.56
C GLY A 45 -5.34 -6.98 26.68
N THR A 46 -5.03 -6.24 25.63
CA THR A 46 -4.05 -5.14 25.65
C THR A 46 -4.74 -3.77 25.70
N GLU A 47 -3.95 -2.71 25.91
CA GLU A 47 -4.42 -1.31 25.83
C GLU A 47 -4.94 -0.92 24.43
N PHE A 48 -4.74 -1.75 23.41
CA PHE A 48 -5.16 -1.52 22.03
C PHE A 48 -6.55 -2.07 21.74
N GLU A 49 -7.10 -2.90 22.62
CA GLU A 49 -8.44 -3.46 22.43
C GLU A 49 -9.50 -2.34 22.42
N GLY A 50 -10.34 -2.32 21.38
CA GLY A 50 -11.38 -1.31 21.19
C GLY A 50 -10.96 -0.03 20.49
N LYS A 51 -9.67 0.23 20.30
CA LYS A 51 -9.17 1.42 19.58
C LYS A 51 -9.39 1.28 18.07
N SER A 52 -9.32 2.39 17.35
CA SER A 52 -9.29 2.40 15.88
C SER A 52 -7.98 1.80 15.35
N LEU A 53 -8.00 1.32 14.10
CA LEU A 53 -6.81 0.72 13.50
C LEU A 53 -5.62 1.70 13.44
N GLU A 54 -5.88 2.96 13.09
CA GLU A 54 -4.81 3.98 13.06
C GLU A 54 -4.22 4.26 14.44
N GLU A 55 -5.05 4.32 15.49
CA GLU A 55 -4.58 4.47 16.87
C GLU A 55 -3.72 3.28 17.29
N ILE A 56 -4.13 2.05 16.90
CA ILE A 56 -3.36 0.83 17.15
C ILE A 56 -2.01 0.88 16.46
N VAL A 57 -1.98 1.21 15.15
CA VAL A 57 -0.74 1.29 14.38
C VAL A 57 0.21 2.33 14.98
N LYS A 58 -0.28 3.56 15.18
CA LYS A 58 0.54 4.65 15.77
C LYS A 58 0.99 4.35 17.18
N GLY A 59 0.10 3.81 18.02
CA GLY A 59 0.37 3.56 19.43
C GLY A 59 1.29 2.37 19.70
N SER A 60 1.29 1.36 18.81
CA SER A 60 2.11 0.15 18.96
C SER A 60 3.50 0.26 18.33
N PHE A 61 3.72 1.24 17.45
CA PHE A 61 5.00 1.47 16.79
C PHE A 61 6.11 1.67 17.81
N GLY A 62 7.18 0.89 17.69
CA GLY A 62 8.33 0.92 18.61
C GLY A 62 8.06 0.39 20.02
N LYS A 63 6.81 -0.01 20.36
CA LYS A 63 6.42 -0.46 21.70
C LYS A 63 5.99 -1.93 21.74
N ASN A 64 5.19 -2.36 20.78
CA ASN A 64 4.66 -3.73 20.72
C ASN A 64 4.77 -4.28 19.29
N PRO A 65 5.89 -4.94 18.94
CA PRO A 65 6.11 -5.46 17.60
C PRO A 65 5.05 -6.48 17.14
N ALA A 66 4.52 -7.30 18.03
CA ALA A 66 3.51 -8.30 17.68
C ALA A 66 2.19 -7.64 17.24
N VAL A 67 1.76 -6.58 17.93
CA VAL A 67 0.61 -5.78 17.52
C VAL A 67 0.92 -4.98 16.27
N PHE A 68 2.04 -4.25 16.26
CA PHE A 68 2.40 -3.35 15.17
C PHE A 68 2.53 -4.06 13.83
N ASN A 69 3.25 -5.18 13.77
CA ASN A 69 3.47 -5.90 12.52
C ASN A 69 2.17 -6.34 11.85
N ASN A 70 1.21 -6.83 12.64
CA ASN A 70 -0.07 -7.28 12.09
C ASN A 70 -1.03 -6.13 11.81
N ALA A 71 -1.14 -5.15 12.71
CA ALA A 71 -2.00 -3.98 12.51
C ALA A 71 -1.49 -3.09 11.37
N GLY A 72 -0.17 -2.86 11.28
CA GLY A 72 0.44 -2.10 10.19
C GLY A 72 0.22 -2.75 8.84
N GLN A 73 0.48 -4.06 8.74
CA GLN A 73 0.19 -4.80 7.50
C GLN A 73 -1.29 -4.81 7.16
N HIS A 74 -2.18 -4.99 8.15
CA HIS A 74 -3.62 -4.91 7.90
C HIS A 74 -4.01 -3.51 7.37
N TYR A 75 -3.51 -2.44 7.98
CA TYR A 75 -3.74 -1.06 7.53
C TYR A 75 -3.26 -0.85 6.08
N ASN A 76 -2.04 -1.27 5.78
CA ASN A 76 -1.46 -1.12 4.44
C ASN A 76 -2.30 -1.86 3.38
N HIS A 77 -2.73 -3.08 3.68
CA HIS A 77 -3.50 -3.91 2.74
C HIS A 77 -4.95 -3.46 2.56
N LEU A 78 -5.58 -2.81 3.59
CA LEU A 78 -6.91 -2.20 3.42
C LEU A 78 -6.93 -1.18 2.28
N HIS A 79 -5.85 -0.43 2.13
CA HIS A 79 -5.70 0.53 1.04
C HIS A 79 -5.16 -0.11 -0.23
N PHE A 80 -4.26 -1.09 -0.14
CA PHE A 80 -3.58 -1.70 -1.28
C PHE A 80 -4.55 -2.21 -2.34
N TRP A 81 -5.60 -2.91 -1.94
CA TRP A 81 -6.62 -3.41 -2.85
C TRP A 81 -7.37 -2.29 -3.57
N ASN A 82 -7.60 -1.17 -2.93
CA ASN A 82 -8.29 -0.01 -3.50
C ASN A 82 -7.36 0.88 -4.34
N TRP A 83 -6.05 0.83 -4.11
CA TRP A 83 -5.05 1.52 -4.95
C TRP A 83 -4.89 0.87 -6.32
N MET A 84 -5.47 -0.31 -6.54
CA MET A 84 -5.47 -1.00 -7.82
C MET A 84 -6.89 -1.10 -8.39
N LYS A 85 -6.98 -1.12 -9.72
CA LYS A 85 -8.21 -1.41 -10.46
C LYS A 85 -7.90 -2.04 -11.82
N PRO A 86 -8.85 -2.79 -12.40
CA PRO A 86 -8.76 -3.21 -13.80
C PRO A 86 -8.61 -2.00 -14.72
N ASN A 87 -7.70 -2.09 -15.69
CA ASN A 87 -7.38 -1.01 -16.62
C ASN A 87 -7.01 0.31 -15.93
N GLY A 88 -6.28 0.21 -14.81
CA GLY A 88 -5.75 1.34 -14.08
C GLY A 88 -4.50 1.94 -14.72
N GLY A 89 -3.75 2.73 -13.96
CA GLY A 89 -2.52 3.38 -14.42
C GLY A 89 -2.76 4.43 -15.52
N GLY A 90 -1.98 4.31 -16.57
CA GLY A 90 -2.09 5.22 -17.72
C GLY A 90 -1.40 6.58 -17.54
N SER A 91 -1.76 7.53 -18.42
CA SER A 91 -1.13 8.86 -18.49
C SER A 91 -2.05 10.02 -18.09
N LYS A 92 -3.28 9.70 -17.66
CA LYS A 92 -4.25 10.71 -17.23
C LYS A 92 -4.51 10.61 -15.74
N LEU A 93 -4.24 11.69 -15.02
CA LEU A 93 -4.58 11.82 -13.61
C LEU A 93 -5.75 12.78 -13.43
N PRO A 94 -6.48 12.67 -12.31
CA PRO A 94 -7.41 13.72 -11.90
C PRO A 94 -6.69 15.06 -11.71
N GLY A 95 -7.38 16.17 -12.05
CA GLY A 95 -6.71 17.46 -12.27
C GLY A 95 -6.00 18.08 -11.06
N LYS A 96 -6.51 17.87 -9.83
CA LYS A 96 -5.84 18.39 -8.61
C LYS A 96 -4.59 17.60 -8.29
N LEU A 97 -4.66 16.28 -8.39
CA LEU A 97 -3.53 15.38 -8.18
C LEU A 97 -2.45 15.60 -9.24
N GLU A 98 -2.84 15.72 -10.52
CA GLU A 98 -1.91 16.01 -11.63
C GLU A 98 -1.12 17.29 -11.38
N LYS A 99 -1.83 18.37 -11.01
CA LYS A 99 -1.20 19.65 -10.67
C LYS A 99 -0.18 19.48 -9.53
N LYS A 100 -0.59 18.80 -8.46
CA LYS A 100 0.26 18.61 -7.28
C LYS A 100 1.49 17.74 -7.56
N ILE A 101 1.33 16.66 -8.33
CA ILE A 101 2.45 15.81 -8.78
C ILE A 101 3.41 16.61 -9.66
N THR A 102 2.88 17.50 -10.50
CA THR A 102 3.72 18.37 -11.34
C THR A 102 4.51 19.38 -10.49
N GLU A 103 3.85 20.01 -9.53
CA GLU A 103 4.47 21.02 -8.64
C GLU A 103 5.54 20.42 -7.73
N ASP A 104 5.25 19.31 -7.07
CA ASP A 104 6.11 18.78 -6.02
C ASP A 104 7.13 17.74 -6.54
N LEU A 105 6.78 16.99 -7.61
CA LEU A 105 7.56 15.83 -8.07
C LEU A 105 8.08 15.96 -9.51
N GLY A 106 7.73 17.06 -10.21
CA GLY A 106 8.21 17.33 -11.57
C GLY A 106 7.44 16.60 -12.68
N GLY A 107 6.22 16.16 -12.38
CA GLY A 107 5.31 15.56 -13.35
C GLY A 107 5.21 14.04 -13.27
N LEU A 108 4.24 13.48 -14.01
CA LEU A 108 3.84 12.08 -13.90
C LEU A 108 4.96 11.09 -14.27
N GLU A 109 5.68 11.34 -15.36
CA GLU A 109 6.74 10.41 -15.81
C GLU A 109 7.91 10.36 -14.84
N LYS A 110 8.25 11.52 -14.25
CA LYS A 110 9.26 11.58 -13.19
C LYS A 110 8.78 10.88 -11.93
N PHE A 111 7.53 11.13 -11.53
CA PHE A 111 6.91 10.42 -10.41
C PHE A 111 6.96 8.89 -10.61
N LYS A 112 6.54 8.36 -11.76
CA LYS A 112 6.58 6.92 -12.05
C LYS A 112 7.98 6.34 -11.92
N THR A 113 8.98 7.06 -12.45
CA THR A 113 10.38 6.66 -12.37
C THR A 113 10.88 6.63 -10.92
N ASP A 114 10.65 7.70 -10.17
CA ASP A 114 11.13 7.84 -8.79
C ASP A 114 10.40 6.87 -7.83
N PHE A 115 9.10 6.65 -8.04
CA PHE A 115 8.29 5.73 -7.24
C PHE A 115 8.74 4.27 -7.46
N ALA A 116 8.94 3.87 -8.71
CA ALA A 116 9.48 2.55 -9.03
C ALA A 116 10.91 2.39 -8.47
N ALA A 117 11.76 3.41 -8.59
CA ALA A 117 13.10 3.39 -8.02
C ALA A 117 13.10 3.26 -6.49
N ALA A 118 12.15 3.89 -5.80
CA ALA A 118 11.99 3.72 -4.36
C ALA A 118 11.65 2.26 -4.00
N GLY A 119 10.73 1.63 -4.73
CA GLY A 119 10.37 0.23 -4.54
C GLY A 119 11.51 -0.75 -4.84
N VAL A 120 12.26 -0.54 -5.93
CA VAL A 120 13.46 -1.32 -6.26
C VAL A 120 14.53 -1.16 -5.16
N GLY A 121 14.71 0.08 -4.70
CA GLY A 121 15.70 0.40 -3.67
C GLY A 121 15.32 -0.02 -2.24
N GLN A 122 14.10 -0.53 -2.01
CA GLN A 122 13.74 -1.12 -0.72
C GLN A 122 14.43 -2.47 -0.58
N PHE A 123 15.44 -2.53 0.28
CA PHE A 123 16.16 -3.77 0.54
C PHE A 123 15.31 -4.74 1.37
N GLY A 124 15.10 -5.95 0.83
CA GLY A 124 14.24 -6.95 1.45
C GLY A 124 12.75 -6.62 1.34
N SER A 125 11.98 -7.00 2.35
CA SER A 125 10.54 -6.80 2.44
C SER A 125 10.20 -5.37 2.85
N GLY A 126 9.14 -4.83 2.29
CA GLY A 126 8.67 -3.48 2.63
C GLY A 126 7.71 -2.92 1.61
N TRP A 127 7.64 -1.60 1.56
CA TRP A 127 6.69 -0.84 0.76
C TRP A 127 7.35 0.39 0.15
N ALA A 128 6.86 0.83 -1.02
CA ALA A 128 7.12 2.17 -1.53
C ALA A 128 5.83 3.01 -1.47
N TRP A 129 5.97 4.30 -1.24
CA TRP A 129 4.88 5.20 -0.89
C TRP A 129 4.90 6.51 -1.66
N LEU A 130 3.71 7.01 -1.98
CA LEU A 130 3.43 8.42 -2.19
C LEU A 130 2.60 8.90 -1.00
N SER A 131 3.02 9.95 -0.33
CA SER A 131 2.36 10.48 0.86
C SER A 131 2.30 12.00 0.85
N VAL A 132 1.34 12.52 1.62
CA VAL A 132 1.24 13.97 1.92
C VAL A 132 1.89 14.21 3.28
N LYS A 133 2.84 15.14 3.32
CA LYS A 133 3.47 15.62 4.55
C LYS A 133 3.63 17.13 4.52
N ASN A 134 3.05 17.81 5.51
CA ASN A 134 3.08 19.28 5.58
C ASN A 134 2.60 19.95 4.27
N GLY A 135 1.56 19.39 3.64
CA GLY A 135 0.97 19.91 2.41
C GLY A 135 1.78 19.63 1.13
N LYS A 136 2.84 18.84 1.19
CA LYS A 136 3.65 18.44 0.03
C LYS A 136 3.58 16.95 -0.23
N LEU A 137 3.68 16.56 -1.49
CA LEU A 137 3.86 15.16 -1.88
C LEU A 137 5.32 14.75 -1.70
N GLU A 138 5.51 13.58 -1.10
CA GLU A 138 6.83 12.95 -0.99
C GLU A 138 6.77 11.48 -1.40
N ILE A 139 7.85 10.99 -2.02
CA ILE A 139 8.07 9.58 -2.29
C ILE A 139 9.00 9.03 -1.20
N SER A 140 8.61 7.91 -0.60
CA SER A 140 9.39 7.26 0.44
C SER A 140 9.32 5.74 0.34
N LYS A 141 10.09 5.05 1.16
CA LYS A 141 10.04 3.60 1.32
C LYS A 141 10.21 3.23 2.78
N THR A 142 9.59 2.12 3.19
CA THR A 142 9.65 1.62 4.55
C THR A 142 9.88 0.12 4.57
N ALA A 143 10.47 -0.39 5.65
CA ALA A 143 10.70 -1.82 5.82
C ALA A 143 9.46 -2.51 6.42
N ASN A 144 9.29 -3.77 6.08
CA ASN A 144 8.28 -4.68 6.66
C ASN A 144 6.85 -4.12 6.59
N GLY A 145 6.17 -3.97 7.72
CA GLY A 145 4.80 -3.45 7.83
C GLY A 145 4.72 -1.96 8.17
N GLU A 146 5.84 -1.27 8.20
CA GLU A 146 5.92 0.16 8.49
C GLU A 146 5.33 0.99 7.33
N SER A 147 4.75 2.13 7.66
CA SER A 147 4.16 3.06 6.68
C SER A 147 4.43 4.52 7.09
N PRO A 148 4.27 5.49 6.16
CA PRO A 148 4.39 6.92 6.46
C PRO A 148 3.51 7.41 7.62
N LEU A 149 2.42 6.71 7.92
CA LEU A 149 1.48 7.04 9.00
C LEU A 149 2.18 7.19 10.36
N VAL A 150 3.19 6.38 10.66
CA VAL A 150 3.93 6.44 11.93
C VAL A 150 5.03 7.51 11.92
N HIS A 151 5.26 8.15 10.78
CA HIS A 151 6.21 9.25 10.60
C HIS A 151 5.53 10.60 10.36
N GLY A 152 4.22 10.70 10.66
CA GLY A 152 3.46 11.94 10.54
C GLY A 152 3.16 12.36 9.10
N ALA A 153 3.12 11.41 8.18
CA ALA A 153 2.69 11.63 6.80
C ALA A 153 1.47 10.76 6.49
N THR A 154 0.59 11.24 5.61
CA THR A 154 -0.61 10.51 5.17
C THR A 154 -0.30 9.75 3.89
N PRO A 155 -0.26 8.41 3.88
CA PRO A 155 -0.07 7.64 2.65
C PRO A 155 -1.30 7.77 1.76
N ILE A 156 -1.10 8.11 0.49
CA ILE A 156 -2.16 8.21 -0.52
C ILE A 156 -2.03 7.17 -1.64
N LEU A 157 -0.83 6.61 -1.82
CA LEU A 157 -0.56 5.45 -2.67
C LEU A 157 0.57 4.64 -2.04
N GLY A 158 0.44 3.32 -2.08
CA GLY A 158 1.48 2.40 -1.65
C GLY A 158 1.56 1.18 -2.57
N VAL A 159 2.75 0.61 -2.68
CA VAL A 159 2.96 -0.67 -3.36
C VAL A 159 3.75 -1.61 -2.45
N ASP A 160 3.23 -2.81 -2.30
CA ASP A 160 3.87 -3.88 -1.54
C ASP A 160 5.05 -4.46 -2.33
N VAL A 161 6.25 -4.44 -1.76
CA VAL A 161 7.46 -5.03 -2.36
C VAL A 161 7.98 -6.23 -1.57
N TRP A 162 7.18 -6.81 -0.71
CA TRP A 162 7.40 -8.17 -0.22
C TRP A 162 7.39 -9.14 -1.40
N GLU A 163 8.23 -10.16 -1.42
CA GLU A 163 8.31 -11.09 -2.54
C GLU A 163 6.99 -11.81 -2.82
N HIS A 164 6.19 -12.08 -1.79
CA HIS A 164 4.88 -12.71 -1.97
C HIS A 164 3.91 -11.87 -2.83
N SER A 165 4.14 -10.56 -2.98
CA SER A 165 3.30 -9.68 -3.82
C SER A 165 3.50 -9.89 -5.30
N TYR A 166 4.67 -10.38 -5.73
CA TYR A 166 5.03 -10.45 -7.15
C TYR A 166 5.76 -11.72 -7.57
N TYR A 167 6.24 -12.56 -6.65
CA TYR A 167 7.13 -13.67 -7.03
C TYR A 167 6.44 -14.74 -7.89
N ILE A 168 5.14 -14.95 -7.73
CA ILE A 168 4.37 -15.90 -8.57
C ILE A 168 4.41 -15.46 -10.02
N ASP A 169 4.18 -14.18 -10.30
CA ASP A 169 4.08 -13.63 -11.66
C ASP A 169 5.44 -13.21 -12.23
N ASP A 170 6.24 -12.52 -11.44
CA ASP A 170 7.44 -11.84 -11.90
C ASP A 170 8.75 -12.48 -11.41
N ARG A 171 8.70 -13.45 -10.52
CA ARG A 171 9.88 -14.06 -9.89
C ARG A 171 10.77 -12.99 -9.24
N ASN A 172 12.04 -12.92 -9.60
CA ASN A 172 13.00 -11.94 -9.09
C ASN A 172 12.98 -10.59 -9.83
N ARG A 173 11.98 -10.36 -10.70
CA ARG A 173 11.89 -9.14 -11.52
C ARG A 173 11.03 -8.06 -10.85
N ARG A 174 11.37 -7.68 -9.61
CA ARG A 174 10.69 -6.58 -8.91
C ARG A 174 10.56 -5.30 -9.76
N PRO A 175 11.55 -4.88 -10.57
CA PRO A 175 11.39 -3.72 -11.45
C PRO A 175 10.23 -3.85 -12.45
N ASP A 176 10.01 -5.04 -13.03
CA ASP A 176 8.93 -5.28 -13.99
C ASP A 176 7.56 -5.21 -13.29
N TYR A 177 7.43 -5.82 -12.10
CA TYR A 177 6.25 -5.71 -11.26
C TYR A 177 5.90 -4.24 -10.94
N LEU A 178 6.89 -3.45 -10.49
CA LEU A 178 6.68 -2.04 -10.15
C LEU A 178 6.28 -1.21 -11.37
N LYS A 179 6.89 -1.48 -12.52
CA LYS A 179 6.51 -0.85 -13.78
C LYS A 179 5.08 -1.21 -14.17
N ALA A 180 4.71 -2.49 -14.10
CA ALA A 180 3.36 -2.94 -14.40
C ALA A 180 2.32 -2.31 -13.43
N PHE A 181 2.66 -2.19 -12.16
CA PHE A 181 1.81 -1.54 -11.16
C PHE A 181 1.49 -0.10 -11.53
N VAL A 182 2.52 0.74 -11.77
CA VAL A 182 2.29 2.17 -12.05
C VAL A 182 1.66 2.42 -13.42
N ASP A 183 1.96 1.59 -14.42
CA ASP A 183 1.49 1.78 -15.78
C ASP A 183 0.08 1.21 -16.02
N HIS A 184 -0.35 0.18 -15.25
CA HIS A 184 -1.55 -0.58 -15.59
C HIS A 184 -2.51 -0.84 -14.45
N LEU A 185 -2.11 -0.66 -13.18
CA LEU A 185 -2.94 -1.06 -12.05
C LEU A 185 -3.42 0.11 -11.20
N VAL A 186 -2.68 1.21 -11.09
CA VAL A 186 -3.01 2.30 -10.15
C VAL A 186 -4.40 2.88 -10.39
N ASN A 187 -5.20 2.91 -9.34
CA ASN A 187 -6.51 3.56 -9.29
C ASN A 187 -6.34 5.05 -8.90
N TRP A 188 -6.07 5.88 -9.88
CA TRP A 188 -5.79 7.31 -9.66
C TRP A 188 -6.95 8.07 -9.03
N GLU A 189 -8.19 7.67 -9.28
CA GLU A 189 -9.37 8.27 -8.66
C GLU A 189 -9.39 8.04 -7.15
N TYR A 190 -9.00 6.83 -6.71
CA TYR A 190 -8.87 6.56 -5.27
C TYR A 190 -7.71 7.31 -4.64
N VAL A 191 -6.58 7.41 -5.34
CA VAL A 191 -5.42 8.22 -4.90
C VAL A 191 -5.81 9.69 -4.70
N GLU A 192 -6.56 10.26 -5.66
CA GLU A 192 -7.05 11.65 -5.52
C GLU A 192 -8.00 11.82 -4.34
N GLN A 193 -8.92 10.87 -4.13
CA GLN A 193 -9.83 10.90 -2.97
C GLN A 193 -9.06 10.92 -1.64
N LEU A 194 -7.97 10.19 -1.54
CA LEU A 194 -7.11 10.20 -0.36
C LEU A 194 -6.30 11.50 -0.27
N PHE A 195 -5.81 12.01 -1.39
CA PHE A 195 -5.11 13.29 -1.46
C PHE A 195 -5.98 14.45 -1.00
N GLU A 196 -7.26 14.48 -1.39
CA GLU A 196 -8.20 15.55 -1.00
C GLU A 196 -8.56 15.52 0.50
N LYS A 197 -8.33 14.42 1.19
CA LYS A 197 -8.60 14.25 2.63
C LYS A 197 -7.36 14.45 3.50
N ALA A 198 -6.19 14.46 2.88
CA ALA A 198 -4.90 14.57 3.57
C ALA A 198 -4.50 16.05 3.74
#